data_f5593e824f452f6619f1d97e1026c764
#
_entry.id   f5593e824f452f6619f1d97e1026c764
#
_cell.length_a   1.000
_cell.length_b   1.000
_cell.length_c   1.000
_cell.angle_alpha   90.00
_cell.angle_beta   90.00
_cell.angle_gamma   90.00
#
_symmetry.space_group_name_H-M   'P 1'
#
loop_
_entity.id
_entity.type
_entity.pdbx_description
1 polymer ?
#
loop_
_entity_poly.entity_id
_entity_poly.type
_entity_poly.pdbx_seq_one_letter_code
_entity_poly.pdbx_strand_id
1 'polypeptide(L)'
;MEVSRTSLLMKRIGAYIIDYGAIVLLGLWLANQKTLLFAGFELVFVHLFLYPLCEWLFKGRTPGKFVFGLTVINGAGGPPTLIQALIRGFTRHIEVPLGVITIFIYTQSARCQRVGDMLSRTYVIPSKDLAQLRATIQAPSL
;
A
#
# COMPACT_ATOMS: atom_id res chain seq x y z
N MET A 1 -3.04 -19.28 -11.92
CA MET A 1 -1.92 -19.39 -10.94
C MET A 1 -2.42 -18.90 -9.60
N GLU A 2 -2.65 -19.77 -8.64
CA GLU A 2 -3.00 -19.35 -7.28
C GLU A 2 -1.73 -18.82 -6.60
N VAL A 3 -1.62 -17.52 -6.51
CA VAL A 3 -0.65 -16.93 -5.59
C VAL A 3 -1.16 -17.26 -4.19
N SER A 4 -0.42 -18.08 -3.45
CA SER A 4 -0.78 -18.43 -2.07
C SER A 4 -1.07 -17.15 -1.29
N ARG A 5 -2.22 -17.09 -0.62
CA ARG A 5 -2.64 -15.94 0.22
C ARG A 5 -1.54 -15.55 1.21
N THR A 6 -0.89 -16.57 1.78
CA THR A 6 0.23 -16.37 2.71
C THR A 6 1.43 -15.71 2.05
N SER A 7 1.80 -16.11 0.83
CA SER A 7 2.89 -15.48 0.08
C SER A 7 2.60 -14.01 -0.22
N LEU A 8 1.36 -13.67 -0.61
CA LEU A 8 0.97 -12.29 -0.85
C LEU A 8 0.98 -11.47 0.44
N LEU A 9 0.52 -12.03 1.56
CA LEU A 9 0.58 -11.38 2.87
C LEU A 9 2.02 -11.07 3.29
N MET A 10 2.92 -12.06 3.20
CA MET A 10 4.33 -11.88 3.56
C MET A 10 5.01 -10.81 2.71
N LYS A 11 4.74 -10.78 1.40
CA LYS A 11 5.25 -9.72 0.52
C LYS A 11 4.71 -8.33 0.90
N ARG A 12 3.46 -8.22 1.31
CA ARG A 12 2.87 -6.95 1.77
C ARG A 12 3.50 -6.48 3.09
N ILE A 13 3.71 -7.41 4.04
CA ILE A 13 4.39 -7.11 5.30
C ILE A 13 5.83 -6.65 5.03
N GLY A 14 6.58 -7.38 4.20
CA GLY A 14 7.94 -7.00 3.83
C GLY A 14 8.01 -5.63 3.14
N ALA A 15 7.11 -5.37 2.20
CA ALA A 15 7.00 -4.06 1.54
C ALA A 15 6.73 -2.94 2.55
N TYR A 16 5.84 -3.19 3.52
CA TYR A 16 5.53 -2.22 4.57
C TYR A 16 6.73 -1.94 5.47
N ILE A 17 7.49 -2.98 5.86
CA ILE A 17 8.69 -2.82 6.69
C ILE A 17 9.73 -1.95 5.98
N ILE A 18 9.96 -2.14 4.69
CA ILE A 18 10.88 -1.32 3.90
C ILE A 18 10.40 0.13 3.84
N ASP A 19 9.13 0.34 3.49
CA ASP A 19 8.55 1.68 3.37
C ASP A 19 8.58 2.42 4.71
N TYR A 20 8.21 1.74 5.81
CA TYR A 20 8.22 2.31 7.15
C TYR A 20 9.66 2.60 7.63
N GLY A 21 10.58 1.69 7.38
CA GLY A 21 12.01 1.87 7.70
C GLY A 21 12.59 3.10 6.98
N ALA A 22 12.28 3.29 5.71
CA ALA A 22 12.71 4.46 4.95
C ALA A 22 12.14 5.78 5.54
N ILE A 23 10.88 5.79 5.95
CA ILE A 23 10.25 6.95 6.61
C ILE A 23 10.89 7.26 7.95
N VAL A 24 11.15 6.23 8.77
CA VAL A 24 11.82 6.40 10.07
C VAL A 24 13.23 6.94 9.89
N LEU A 25 14.01 6.40 8.95
CA LEU A 25 15.36 6.89 8.65
C LEU A 25 15.36 8.35 8.17
N LEU A 26 14.42 8.71 7.31
CA LEU A 26 14.23 10.08 6.86
C LEU A 26 13.88 11.00 8.04
N GLY A 27 12.97 10.59 8.91
CA GLY A 27 12.59 11.35 10.09
C GLY A 27 13.74 11.55 11.07
N LEU A 28 14.55 10.51 11.32
CA LEU A 28 15.74 10.61 12.17
C LEU A 28 16.79 11.54 11.56
N TRP A 29 16.98 11.49 10.24
CA TRP A 29 17.88 12.38 9.53
C TRP A 29 17.43 13.84 9.64
N LEU A 30 16.15 14.11 9.42
CA LEU A 30 15.56 15.44 9.58
C LEU A 30 15.70 15.93 11.04
N ALA A 31 15.41 15.09 12.03
CA ALA A 31 15.54 15.42 13.45
C ALA A 31 16.98 15.84 13.83
N ASN A 32 17.99 15.22 13.23
CA ASN A 32 19.40 15.53 13.46
C ASN A 32 19.80 16.92 12.91
N GLN A 33 19.05 17.48 11.97
CA GLN A 33 19.33 18.82 11.42
C GLN A 33 18.92 19.97 12.35
N LYS A 34 18.52 19.72 13.60
CA LYS A 34 18.11 20.69 14.63
C LYS A 34 17.03 21.70 14.19
N THR A 35 16.45 21.50 13.04
CA THR A 35 15.41 22.37 12.46
C THR A 35 14.00 22.02 12.93
N LEU A 36 13.86 21.01 13.78
CA LEU A 36 12.61 20.31 14.04
C LEU A 36 12.13 20.48 15.47
N LEU A 37 11.35 21.52 15.68
CA LEU A 37 10.57 21.74 16.92
C LEU A 37 9.50 20.66 17.18
N PHE A 38 9.24 19.74 16.23
CA PHE A 38 8.08 18.83 16.25
C PHE A 38 8.37 17.43 15.69
N ALA A 39 9.51 16.82 16.00
CA ALA A 39 9.95 15.54 15.41
C ALA A 39 8.89 14.40 15.41
N GLY A 40 8.01 14.35 16.41
CA GLY A 40 6.92 13.36 16.46
C GLY A 40 5.77 13.68 15.51
N PHE A 41 5.40 14.95 15.40
CA PHE A 41 4.31 15.41 14.53
C PHE A 41 4.67 15.27 13.05
N GLU A 42 5.93 15.50 12.72
CA GLU A 42 6.43 15.39 11.34
C GLU A 42 6.47 13.94 10.85
N LEU A 43 6.88 13.00 11.68
CA LEU A 43 6.83 11.58 11.32
C LEU A 43 5.41 11.13 10.98
N VAL A 44 4.43 11.53 11.80
CA VAL A 44 3.02 11.24 11.54
C VAL A 44 2.55 11.92 10.26
N PHE A 45 2.89 13.19 10.08
CA PHE A 45 2.50 13.96 8.89
C PHE A 45 3.11 13.39 7.61
N VAL A 46 4.41 13.07 7.63
CA VAL A 46 5.11 12.44 6.50
C VAL A 46 4.48 11.09 6.17
N HIS A 47 4.19 10.27 7.18
CA HIS A 47 3.57 8.97 6.95
C HIS A 47 2.13 9.08 6.43
N LEU A 48 1.38 10.06 6.93
CA LEU A 48 -0.02 10.28 6.58
C LEU A 48 -0.20 10.82 5.16
N PHE A 49 0.69 11.69 4.72
CA PHE A 49 0.56 12.38 3.43
C PHE A 49 1.59 11.93 2.40
N LEU A 50 2.86 11.80 2.77
CA LEU A 50 3.91 11.46 1.82
C LEU A 50 3.74 10.03 1.29
N TYR A 51 3.36 9.09 2.15
CA TYR A 51 3.16 7.71 1.72
C TYR A 51 2.04 7.55 0.68
N PRO A 52 0.81 8.08 0.90
CA PRO A 52 -0.24 8.06 -0.12
C PRO A 52 0.13 8.83 -1.38
N LEU A 53 0.84 9.96 -1.23
CA LEU A 53 1.30 10.76 -2.36
C LEU A 53 2.29 9.97 -3.23
N CYS A 54 3.26 9.31 -2.62
CA CYS A 54 4.18 8.42 -3.33
C CYS A 54 3.43 7.28 -4.03
N GLU A 55 2.47 6.64 -3.36
CA GLU A 55 1.67 5.57 -3.96
C GLU A 55 0.90 6.07 -5.19
N TRP A 56 0.36 7.28 -5.14
CA TRP A 56 -0.32 7.89 -6.28
C TRP A 56 0.64 8.28 -7.40
N LEU A 57 1.74 8.99 -7.11
CA LEU A 57 2.74 9.44 -8.09
C LEU A 57 3.39 8.27 -8.83
N PHE A 58 3.70 7.20 -8.13
CA PHE A 58 4.29 5.98 -8.71
C PHE A 58 3.25 4.96 -9.19
N LYS A 59 2.03 5.42 -9.50
CA LYS A 59 0.97 4.61 -10.12
C LYS A 59 0.67 3.32 -9.37
N GLY A 60 0.50 3.42 -8.05
CA GLY A 60 0.16 2.29 -7.18
C GLY A 60 1.37 1.51 -6.64
N ARG A 61 2.57 2.07 -6.75
CA ARG A 61 3.80 1.45 -6.23
C ARG A 61 4.45 2.36 -5.20
N THR A 62 4.99 1.77 -4.16
CA THR A 62 5.91 2.41 -3.23
C THR A 62 7.26 1.72 -3.36
N PRO A 63 8.37 2.29 -2.87
CA PRO A 63 9.68 1.63 -2.92
C PRO A 63 9.64 0.19 -2.40
N GLY A 64 9.02 -0.07 -1.25
CA GLY A 64 8.86 -1.42 -0.72
C GLY A 64 8.02 -2.32 -1.61
N LYS A 65 6.91 -1.84 -2.18
CA LYS A 65 6.10 -2.60 -3.12
C LYS A 65 6.85 -2.91 -4.41
N PHE A 66 7.69 -1.98 -4.86
CA PHE A 66 8.54 -2.22 -6.02
C PHE A 66 9.51 -3.38 -5.80
N VAL A 67 10.18 -3.42 -4.65
CA VAL A 67 11.11 -4.50 -4.27
C VAL A 67 10.41 -5.87 -4.24
N PHE A 68 9.19 -5.93 -3.70
CA PHE A 68 8.41 -7.17 -3.61
C PHE A 68 7.56 -7.48 -4.85
N GLY A 69 7.67 -6.67 -5.91
CA GLY A 69 6.92 -6.87 -7.15
C GLY A 69 5.41 -6.75 -6.95
N LEU A 70 4.96 -5.81 -6.13
CA LEU A 70 3.54 -5.55 -5.88
C LEU A 70 3.09 -4.25 -6.54
N THR A 71 1.83 -4.21 -6.96
CA THR A 71 1.20 -3.02 -7.52
C THR A 71 -0.22 -2.89 -6.99
N VAL A 72 -0.65 -1.67 -6.72
CA VAL A 72 -2.04 -1.33 -6.38
C VAL A 72 -2.77 -0.94 -7.64
N ILE A 73 -3.98 -1.46 -7.80
CA ILE A 73 -4.89 -1.12 -8.89
C ILE A 73 -6.25 -0.73 -8.33
N ASN A 74 -6.98 0.08 -9.07
CA ASN A 74 -8.38 0.36 -8.81
C ASN A 74 -9.30 -0.72 -9.39
N GLY A 75 -10.60 -0.61 -9.17
CA GLY A 75 -11.59 -1.58 -9.68
C GLY A 75 -11.67 -1.68 -11.21
N ALA A 76 -11.14 -0.70 -11.94
CA ALA A 76 -11.08 -0.71 -13.40
C ALA A 76 -9.72 -1.22 -13.95
N GLY A 77 -8.84 -1.75 -13.08
CA GLY A 77 -7.52 -2.26 -13.48
C GLY A 77 -6.47 -1.17 -13.72
N GLY A 78 -6.81 0.10 -13.52
CA GLY A 78 -5.90 1.25 -13.62
C GLY A 78 -5.16 1.55 -12.31
N PRO A 79 -4.29 2.57 -12.29
CA PRO A 79 -3.63 3.04 -11.08
C PRO A 79 -4.66 3.64 -10.10
N PRO A 80 -4.38 3.63 -8.78
CA PRO A 80 -5.26 4.26 -7.81
C PRO A 80 -5.30 5.78 -8.01
N THR A 81 -6.46 6.38 -7.75
CA THR A 81 -6.60 7.84 -7.67
C THR A 81 -5.98 8.37 -6.37
N LEU A 82 -5.72 9.69 -6.33
CA LEU A 82 -5.20 10.34 -5.12
C LEU A 82 -6.13 10.10 -3.90
N ILE A 83 -7.45 10.22 -4.10
CA ILE A 83 -8.44 9.99 -3.04
C ILE A 83 -8.35 8.54 -2.53
N GLN A 84 -8.25 7.57 -3.42
CA GLN A 84 -8.08 6.17 -3.05
C GLN A 84 -6.78 5.93 -2.27
N ALA A 85 -5.68 6.55 -2.69
CA ALA A 85 -4.41 6.47 -1.98
C ALA A 85 -4.49 7.10 -0.59
N LEU A 86 -5.15 8.25 -0.45
CA LEU A 86 -5.38 8.92 0.84
C LEU A 86 -6.23 8.06 1.79
N ILE A 87 -7.37 7.53 1.34
CA ILE A 87 -8.21 6.63 2.15
C ILE A 87 -7.37 5.46 2.68
N ARG A 88 -6.55 4.84 1.85
CA ARG A 88 -5.66 3.74 2.22
C ARG A 88 -4.59 4.17 3.23
N GLY A 89 -4.06 5.38 3.07
CA GLY A 89 -3.08 5.95 3.99
C GLY A 89 -3.68 6.20 5.37
N PHE A 90 -4.84 6.84 5.43
CA PHE A 90 -5.56 7.10 6.69
C PHE A 90 -5.96 5.82 7.41
N THR A 91 -6.60 4.86 6.73
CA THR A 91 -7.04 3.60 7.32
C THR A 91 -5.87 2.78 7.85
N ARG A 92 -4.69 2.89 7.24
CA ARG A 92 -3.48 2.20 7.71
C ARG A 92 -3.10 2.58 9.14
N HIS A 93 -3.28 3.85 9.54
CA HIS A 93 -2.98 4.30 10.91
C HIS A 93 -3.90 3.65 11.95
N ILE A 94 -5.09 3.27 11.55
CA ILE A 94 -6.04 2.53 12.39
C ILE A 94 -5.72 1.02 12.36
N GLU A 95 -5.42 0.50 11.19
CA GLU A 95 -5.17 -0.92 10.96
C GLU A 95 -3.87 -1.42 11.62
N VAL A 96 -2.80 -0.62 11.63
CA VAL A 96 -1.50 -1.03 12.18
C VAL A 96 -1.57 -1.29 13.69
N PRO A 97 -2.16 -0.43 14.53
CA PRO A 97 -2.36 -0.73 15.94
C PRO A 97 -3.27 -1.95 16.19
N LEU A 98 -4.20 -2.22 15.28
CA LEU A 98 -5.12 -3.36 15.35
C LEU A 98 -4.54 -4.65 14.73
N GLY A 99 -3.26 -4.72 14.46
CA GLY A 99 -2.49 -5.71 13.72
C GLY A 99 -3.13 -7.10 13.55
N VAL A 100 -3.44 -7.81 14.66
CA VAL A 100 -4.05 -9.15 14.62
C VAL A 100 -5.44 -9.13 13.97
N ILE A 101 -6.25 -8.13 14.28
CA ILE A 101 -7.61 -7.97 13.70
C ILE A 101 -7.50 -7.72 12.20
N THR A 102 -6.56 -6.91 11.79
CA THR A 102 -6.31 -6.63 10.36
C THR A 102 -5.87 -7.88 9.60
N ILE A 103 -5.01 -8.70 10.19
CA ILE A 103 -4.60 -9.99 9.60
C ILE A 103 -5.81 -10.92 9.51
N PHE A 104 -6.64 -10.99 10.55
CA PHE A 104 -7.85 -11.80 10.54
C PHE A 104 -8.81 -11.37 9.42
N ILE A 105 -9.10 -10.08 9.28
CA ILE A 105 -9.95 -9.55 8.21
C ILE A 105 -9.35 -9.88 6.83
N TYR A 106 -8.02 -9.72 6.67
CA TYR A 106 -7.32 -10.06 5.44
C TYR A 106 -7.50 -11.54 5.06
N THR A 107 -7.39 -12.45 6.02
CA THR A 107 -7.51 -13.89 5.78
C THR A 107 -8.94 -14.30 5.44
N GLN A 108 -9.94 -13.62 5.97
CA GLN A 108 -11.36 -13.85 5.68
C GLN A 108 -11.80 -13.21 4.35
N SER A 109 -11.08 -12.21 3.87
CA SER A 109 -11.40 -11.55 2.60
C SER A 109 -11.17 -12.49 1.41
N ALA A 110 -12.19 -12.71 0.58
CA ALA A 110 -12.09 -13.52 -0.64
C ALA A 110 -11.03 -12.99 -1.62
N ARG A 111 -10.77 -11.66 -1.59
CA ARG A 111 -9.83 -10.96 -2.49
C ARG A 111 -8.54 -10.53 -1.79
N CYS A 112 -8.26 -11.05 -0.60
CA CYS A 112 -7.09 -10.70 0.20
C CYS A 112 -6.93 -9.18 0.35
N GLN A 113 -8.02 -8.47 0.65
CA GLN A 113 -8.07 -7.02 0.85
C GLN A 113 -8.03 -6.69 2.33
N ARG A 114 -7.32 -5.61 2.68
CA ARG A 114 -7.43 -4.96 3.99
C ARG A 114 -8.66 -4.05 4.01
N VAL A 115 -9.05 -3.57 5.20
CA VAL A 115 -10.17 -2.63 5.34
C VAL A 115 -9.98 -1.40 4.45
N GLY A 116 -8.80 -0.79 4.45
CA GLY A 116 -8.48 0.35 3.58
C GLY A 116 -8.57 0.03 2.09
N ASP A 117 -8.17 -1.18 1.68
CA ASP A 117 -8.31 -1.63 0.30
C ASP A 117 -9.79 -1.77 -0.11
N MET A 118 -10.62 -2.30 0.81
CA MET A 118 -12.07 -2.44 0.59
C MET A 118 -12.75 -1.08 0.49
N LEU A 119 -12.50 -0.16 1.43
CA LEU A 119 -13.08 1.17 1.45
C LEU A 119 -12.71 2.00 0.22
N SER A 120 -11.47 1.87 -0.25
CA SER A 120 -10.98 2.56 -1.45
C SER A 120 -11.29 1.84 -2.76
N ARG A 121 -11.91 0.65 -2.72
CA ARG A 121 -12.16 -0.21 -3.89
C ARG A 121 -10.89 -0.46 -4.71
N THR A 122 -9.80 -0.78 -4.02
CA THR A 122 -8.49 -1.07 -4.65
C THR A 122 -8.05 -2.49 -4.34
N TYR A 123 -7.12 -2.98 -5.14
CA TYR A 123 -6.56 -4.32 -5.03
C TYR A 123 -5.05 -4.25 -5.08
N VAL A 124 -4.38 -5.11 -4.32
CA VAL A 124 -2.93 -5.27 -4.41
C VAL A 124 -2.63 -6.59 -5.07
N ILE A 125 -1.97 -6.54 -6.20
CA ILE A 125 -1.64 -7.70 -7.02
C ILE A 125 -0.14 -7.78 -7.27
N PRO A 126 0.39 -8.96 -7.58
CA PRO A 126 1.73 -9.09 -8.12
C PRO A 126 1.85 -8.31 -9.44
N SER A 127 2.92 -7.53 -9.60
CA SER A 127 3.12 -6.70 -10.79
C SER A 127 3.19 -7.50 -12.08
N LYS A 128 3.62 -8.76 -12.01
CA LYS A 128 3.66 -9.68 -13.15
C LYS A 128 2.27 -10.03 -13.69
N ASP A 129 1.26 -10.03 -12.81
CA ASP A 129 -0.10 -10.40 -13.18
C ASP A 129 -0.88 -9.21 -13.78
N LEU A 130 -0.33 -7.99 -13.68
CA LEU A 130 -0.94 -6.76 -14.19
C LEU A 130 -1.15 -6.79 -15.70
N ALA A 131 -0.19 -7.32 -16.45
CA ALA A 131 -0.28 -7.41 -17.90
C ALA A 131 -1.38 -8.39 -18.33
N GLN A 132 -1.47 -9.55 -17.68
CA GLN A 132 -2.51 -10.54 -17.92
C GLN A 132 -3.90 -10.00 -17.59
N LEU A 133 -4.04 -9.32 -16.45
CA LEU A 133 -5.30 -8.70 -16.04
C LEU A 133 -5.77 -7.66 -17.05
N ARG A 134 -4.87 -6.80 -17.53
CA ARG A 134 -5.19 -5.79 -18.55
C ARG A 134 -5.61 -6.41 -19.85
N ALA A 135 -4.94 -7.46 -20.31
CA ALA A 135 -5.31 -8.19 -21.51
C ALA A 135 -6.72 -8.79 -21.39
N THR A 136 -7.06 -9.34 -20.22
CA THR A 136 -8.40 -9.90 -19.95
C THR A 136 -9.49 -8.83 -19.94
N ILE A 137 -9.22 -7.65 -19.37
CA ILE A 137 -10.19 -6.55 -19.33
C ILE A 137 -10.38 -5.91 -20.72
N GLN A 138 -9.33 -5.90 -21.55
CA GLN A 138 -9.36 -5.31 -22.90
C GLN A 138 -9.82 -6.29 -23.99
N ALA A 139 -9.89 -7.58 -23.70
CA ALA A 139 -10.43 -8.56 -24.63
C ALA A 139 -11.93 -8.25 -24.84
N PRO A 140 -12.37 -7.98 -26.09
CA PRO A 140 -13.79 -7.79 -26.35
C PRO A 140 -14.52 -9.07 -25.97
N SER A 141 -15.59 -8.93 -25.20
CA SER A 141 -16.54 -10.03 -24.97
C SER A 141 -17.14 -10.41 -26.32
N LEU A 142 -16.69 -11.54 -26.87
CA LEU A 142 -17.33 -12.18 -28.02
C LEU A 142 -18.73 -12.65 -27.63
#